data_cd1015719cb0c5c036d39f38dae22112
#
_entry.id   cd1015719cb0c5c036d39f38dae22112
#
_cell.length_a   1.000
_cell.length_b   1.000
_cell.length_c   1.000
_cell.angle_alpha   90.00
_cell.angle_beta   90.00
_cell.angle_gamma   90.00
#
_symmetry.space_group_name_H-M   'P 1'
#
loop_
_entity.id
_entity.type
_entity.pdbx_description
1 polymer ?
#
loop_
_entity_poly.entity_id
_entity_poly.type
_entity_poly.pdbx_seq_one_letter_code
_entity_poly.pdbx_strand_id
1 'polypeptide(L)'
;MSIPAVGGPHAAATRKALLRLLPLLCLTYFMSYVDRTNIALAKTHLQADVGISAAAFGLGAGLFFLTYSLFEVPSNLVMYRVGPRRWIARIALSWGAVTSLMMFIADDVTFYIGRIALGAAEAGLYPAMMFMMTRWFAQKDRATAIGFIYLAPTLGLLLGGPLGGALMELDDVAGFHGWQWMFLIEGLITMGIGLVVLALLPEVPADAKWLAPQEAAVLSEQAEHTAQDGEGGGAHSLKGKMGQAFGRPFILLIGVIYFLNQLTMNGVTFNVPSIIESLDVSGSFLVGLLSGVTGIGGTIGVLVIPALYRRFPRESLTIGVLAVSPALVAAVFLAVSSPSVRIVLIGVMSMLLFGTLPVFWSVAMARMGGIVAAAGLAFINTVGLTGGFVGPYLFGLAESDSGDPTSGFPIVIVASLVAGGLAVALRWALRREDRTTAGSAPSTVERDPEVLA
;
A
#
# COMPACT_ATOMS: atom_id res chain seq x y z
N MET A 1 -1.99 17.59 -11.10
CA MET A 1 -0.79 16.95 -11.68
C MET A 1 -0.63 17.44 -13.11
N SER A 2 0.34 18.29 -13.41
CA SER A 2 0.58 18.82 -14.75
C SER A 2 1.73 18.05 -15.39
N ILE A 3 1.51 17.52 -16.58
CA ILE A 3 2.59 17.00 -17.44
C ILE A 3 3.47 18.21 -17.80
N PRO A 4 4.83 18.12 -17.74
CA PRO A 4 5.71 19.24 -18.07
C PRO A 4 5.36 19.82 -19.42
N ALA A 5 5.20 21.15 -19.49
CA ALA A 5 4.95 21.85 -20.73
C ALA A 5 6.11 21.65 -21.70
N VAL A 6 5.83 21.56 -23.00
CA VAL A 6 6.82 21.31 -24.06
C VAL A 6 7.83 22.47 -24.11
N GLY A 7 8.99 22.26 -23.49
CA GLY A 7 10.07 23.22 -23.44
C GLY A 7 11.43 22.51 -23.29
N GLY A 8 12.10 22.21 -24.40
CA GLY A 8 13.42 21.60 -24.43
C GLY A 8 13.45 20.06 -24.57
N PRO A 9 14.60 19.48 -24.99
CA PRO A 9 14.76 18.05 -25.24
C PRO A 9 14.46 17.17 -24.02
N HIS A 10 14.79 17.65 -22.82
CA HIS A 10 14.54 16.97 -21.57
C HIS A 10 13.02 16.77 -21.30
N ALA A 11 12.22 17.82 -21.42
CA ALA A 11 10.78 17.75 -21.16
C ALA A 11 10.08 16.82 -22.17
N ALA A 12 10.51 16.82 -23.43
CA ALA A 12 10.01 15.91 -24.46
C ALA A 12 10.36 14.44 -24.14
N ALA A 13 11.60 14.16 -23.75
CA ALA A 13 12.07 12.84 -23.38
C ALA A 13 11.32 12.31 -22.11
N THR A 14 11.21 13.14 -21.06
CA THR A 14 10.46 12.82 -19.84
C THR A 14 9.00 12.51 -20.13
N ARG A 15 8.34 13.31 -20.99
CA ARG A 15 6.95 13.06 -21.38
C ARG A 15 6.79 11.74 -22.13
N LYS A 16 7.70 11.41 -23.06
CA LYS A 16 7.69 10.13 -23.77
C LYS A 16 7.87 8.96 -22.77
N ALA A 17 8.80 9.10 -21.81
CA ALA A 17 9.03 8.10 -20.77
C ALA A 17 7.77 7.90 -19.91
N LEU A 18 7.12 8.97 -19.43
CA LEU A 18 5.87 8.90 -18.68
C LEU A 18 4.78 8.15 -19.45
N LEU A 19 4.58 8.48 -20.74
CA LEU A 19 3.51 7.88 -21.55
C LEU A 19 3.76 6.43 -21.97
N ARG A 20 5.03 5.96 -21.98
CA ARG A 20 5.39 4.63 -22.43
C ARG A 20 5.63 3.64 -21.28
N LEU A 21 6.19 4.09 -20.16
CA LEU A 21 6.51 3.24 -19.01
C LEU A 21 5.36 3.15 -18.02
N LEU A 22 4.77 4.30 -17.66
CA LEU A 22 3.79 4.34 -16.58
C LEU A 22 2.53 3.52 -16.86
N PRO A 23 1.91 3.50 -18.05
CA PRO A 23 0.73 2.70 -18.27
C PRO A 23 0.93 1.22 -17.94
N LEU A 24 2.09 0.67 -18.32
CA LEU A 24 2.40 -0.75 -18.08
C LEU A 24 2.68 -1.02 -16.61
N LEU A 25 3.43 -0.15 -15.94
CA LEU A 25 3.70 -0.25 -14.51
C LEU A 25 2.43 -0.04 -13.68
N CYS A 26 1.62 0.95 -14.04
CA CYS A 26 0.32 1.20 -13.41
C CYS A 26 -0.63 0.01 -13.60
N LEU A 27 -0.67 -0.59 -14.79
CA LEU A 27 -1.50 -1.76 -15.06
C LEU A 27 -1.06 -2.95 -14.20
N THR A 28 0.25 -3.18 -14.07
CA THR A 28 0.78 -4.25 -13.20
C THR A 28 0.40 -4.01 -11.74
N TYR A 29 0.51 -2.77 -11.27
CA TYR A 29 0.17 -2.43 -9.87
C TYR A 29 -1.35 -2.39 -9.62
N PHE A 30 -2.13 -2.01 -10.62
CA PHE A 30 -3.59 -2.11 -10.62
C PHE A 30 -4.03 -3.57 -10.40
N MET A 31 -3.47 -4.52 -11.14
CA MET A 31 -3.81 -5.94 -10.99
C MET A 31 -3.50 -6.47 -9.59
N SER A 32 -2.47 -5.98 -8.89
CA SER A 32 -2.20 -6.42 -7.52
C SER A 32 -3.29 -5.99 -6.52
N TYR A 33 -3.97 -4.89 -6.79
CA TYR A 33 -5.11 -4.45 -5.97
C TYR A 33 -6.43 -5.07 -6.41
N VAL A 34 -6.59 -5.41 -7.68
CA VAL A 34 -7.71 -6.25 -8.16
C VAL A 34 -7.65 -7.60 -7.45
N ASP A 35 -6.51 -8.27 -7.42
CA ASP A 35 -6.31 -9.56 -6.75
C ASP A 35 -6.67 -9.50 -5.24
N ARG A 36 -6.28 -8.41 -4.55
CA ARG A 36 -6.66 -8.19 -3.14
C ARG A 36 -8.15 -7.94 -2.93
N THR A 37 -8.82 -7.31 -3.89
CA THR A 37 -10.28 -7.10 -3.83
C THR A 37 -11.01 -8.41 -4.07
N ASN A 38 -10.52 -9.23 -4.98
CA ASN A 38 -11.18 -10.46 -5.40
C ASN A 38 -11.15 -11.56 -4.36
N ILE A 39 -10.06 -11.67 -3.60
CA ILE A 39 -10.05 -12.60 -2.47
C ILE A 39 -11.10 -12.21 -1.42
N ALA A 40 -11.33 -10.92 -1.20
CA ALA A 40 -12.39 -10.46 -0.32
C ALA A 40 -13.78 -10.79 -0.86
N LEU A 41 -13.98 -10.66 -2.18
CA LEU A 41 -15.24 -10.97 -2.86
C LEU A 41 -15.53 -12.49 -2.87
N ALA A 42 -14.48 -13.32 -2.99
CA ALA A 42 -14.62 -14.78 -2.97
C ALA A 42 -14.93 -15.34 -1.58
N LYS A 43 -14.85 -14.55 -0.50
CA LYS A 43 -14.92 -15.04 0.88
C LYS A 43 -16.17 -15.88 1.17
N THR A 44 -17.35 -15.35 0.91
CA THR A 44 -18.62 -16.01 1.18
C THR A 44 -18.82 -17.25 0.35
N HIS A 45 -18.36 -17.25 -0.91
CA HIS A 45 -18.36 -18.41 -1.78
C HIS A 45 -17.39 -19.50 -1.31
N LEU A 46 -16.17 -19.14 -0.89
CA LEU A 46 -15.22 -20.09 -0.30
C LEU A 46 -15.76 -20.70 1.00
N GLN A 47 -16.52 -19.93 1.79
CA GLN A 47 -17.20 -20.44 2.98
C GLN A 47 -18.32 -21.43 2.62
N ALA A 48 -19.12 -21.11 1.61
CA ALA A 48 -20.26 -21.92 1.20
C ALA A 48 -19.84 -23.20 0.43
N ASP A 49 -18.95 -23.07 -0.55
CA ASP A 49 -18.62 -24.12 -1.51
C ASP A 49 -17.50 -25.04 -1.01
N VAL A 50 -16.54 -24.50 -0.23
CA VAL A 50 -15.34 -25.21 0.24
C VAL A 50 -15.39 -25.50 1.74
N GLY A 51 -16.21 -24.75 2.50
CA GLY A 51 -16.31 -24.90 3.96
C GLY A 51 -15.22 -24.16 4.74
N ILE A 52 -14.52 -23.19 4.14
CA ILE A 52 -13.51 -22.38 4.82
C ILE A 52 -14.20 -21.50 5.86
N SER A 53 -13.85 -21.66 7.15
CA SER A 53 -14.44 -20.83 8.20
C SER A 53 -14.02 -19.36 8.10
N ALA A 54 -14.79 -18.44 8.69
CA ALA A 54 -14.42 -17.03 8.75
C ALA A 54 -13.05 -16.78 9.41
N ALA A 55 -12.75 -17.55 10.47
CA ALA A 55 -11.45 -17.52 11.14
C ALA A 55 -10.31 -18.01 10.22
N ALA A 56 -10.53 -19.11 9.48
CA ALA A 56 -9.58 -19.65 8.53
C ALA A 56 -9.35 -18.67 7.36
N PHE A 57 -10.41 -18.04 6.85
CA PHE A 57 -10.29 -17.00 5.84
C PHE A 57 -9.47 -15.82 6.34
N GLY A 58 -9.77 -15.32 7.54
CA GLY A 58 -9.02 -14.21 8.15
C GLY A 58 -7.54 -14.53 8.34
N LEU A 59 -7.22 -15.75 8.80
CA LEU A 59 -5.84 -16.22 8.91
C LEU A 59 -5.14 -16.24 7.55
N GLY A 60 -5.76 -16.86 6.53
CA GLY A 60 -5.19 -16.94 5.18
C GLY A 60 -5.00 -15.56 4.53
N ALA A 61 -5.97 -14.66 4.68
CA ALA A 61 -5.85 -13.27 4.24
C ALA A 61 -4.65 -12.58 4.89
N GLY A 62 -4.45 -12.81 6.18
CA GLY A 62 -3.31 -12.28 6.94
C GLY A 62 -1.97 -12.90 6.51
N LEU A 63 -1.89 -14.21 6.30
CA LEU A 63 -0.67 -14.94 5.90
C LEU A 63 -0.02 -14.35 4.64
N PHE A 64 -0.80 -13.80 3.74
CA PHE A 64 -0.30 -13.05 2.59
C PHE A 64 0.62 -11.89 3.02
N PHE A 65 0.19 -11.05 3.96
CA PHE A 65 0.99 -9.89 4.41
C PHE A 65 2.25 -10.31 5.16
N LEU A 66 2.16 -11.38 5.95
CA LEU A 66 3.30 -11.91 6.67
C LEU A 66 4.39 -12.40 5.72
N THR A 67 4.02 -13.20 4.74
CA THR A 67 4.96 -13.73 3.73
C THR A 67 5.46 -12.64 2.79
N TYR A 68 4.58 -11.72 2.37
CA TYR A 68 4.97 -10.54 1.59
C TYR A 68 6.09 -9.77 2.31
N SER A 69 5.90 -9.43 3.60
CA SER A 69 6.89 -8.71 4.40
C SER A 69 8.21 -9.47 4.56
N LEU A 70 8.14 -10.78 4.78
CA LEU A 70 9.31 -11.64 4.96
C LEU A 70 10.16 -11.72 3.68
N PHE A 71 9.50 -11.81 2.52
CA PHE A 71 10.17 -11.95 1.23
C PHE A 71 10.50 -10.63 0.54
N GLU A 72 10.00 -9.48 1.02
CA GLU A 72 10.24 -8.16 0.39
C GLU A 72 11.72 -7.82 0.31
N VAL A 73 12.47 -7.96 1.40
CA VAL A 73 13.90 -7.64 1.43
C VAL A 73 14.73 -8.61 0.58
N PRO A 74 14.61 -9.95 0.71
CA PRO A 74 15.26 -10.89 -0.20
C PRO A 74 14.95 -10.64 -1.67
N SER A 75 13.70 -10.39 -2.00
CA SER A 75 13.25 -10.08 -3.36
C SER A 75 13.97 -8.86 -3.93
N ASN A 76 14.08 -7.78 -3.15
CA ASN A 76 14.77 -6.56 -3.56
C ASN A 76 16.26 -6.79 -3.79
N LEU A 77 16.93 -7.58 -2.96
CA LEU A 77 18.34 -7.90 -3.15
C LEU A 77 18.59 -8.65 -4.48
N VAL A 78 17.68 -9.55 -4.85
CA VAL A 78 17.78 -10.25 -6.15
C VAL A 78 17.46 -9.28 -7.29
N MET A 79 16.46 -8.41 -7.14
CA MET A 79 16.11 -7.38 -8.12
C MET A 79 17.29 -6.48 -8.50
N TYR A 80 18.10 -6.05 -7.52
CA TYR A 80 19.31 -5.26 -7.80
C TYR A 80 20.31 -5.97 -8.68
N ARG A 81 20.38 -7.31 -8.65
CA ARG A 81 21.31 -8.12 -9.47
C ARG A 81 20.74 -8.43 -10.86
N VAL A 82 19.44 -8.70 -10.93
CA VAL A 82 18.76 -9.19 -12.16
C VAL A 82 18.26 -8.03 -13.01
N GLY A 83 17.99 -6.88 -12.40
CA GLY A 83 17.38 -5.70 -13.00
C GLY A 83 15.86 -5.65 -12.81
N PRO A 84 15.27 -4.43 -12.72
CA PRO A 84 13.86 -4.23 -12.40
C PRO A 84 12.91 -4.78 -13.47
N ARG A 85 13.23 -4.68 -14.77
CA ARG A 85 12.39 -5.22 -15.85
C ARG A 85 12.13 -6.72 -15.70
N ARG A 86 13.21 -7.50 -15.63
CA ARG A 86 13.12 -8.97 -15.52
C ARG A 86 12.48 -9.36 -14.20
N TRP A 87 12.74 -8.60 -13.15
CA TRP A 87 12.21 -8.89 -11.83
C TRP A 87 10.72 -8.61 -11.71
N ILE A 88 10.22 -7.47 -12.22
CA ILE A 88 8.79 -7.16 -12.31
C ILE A 88 8.05 -8.20 -13.15
N ALA A 89 8.62 -8.58 -14.30
CA ALA A 89 8.06 -9.63 -15.15
C ALA A 89 7.97 -10.98 -14.41
N ARG A 90 9.05 -11.40 -13.70
CA ARG A 90 9.06 -12.62 -12.90
C ARG A 90 7.99 -12.56 -11.81
N ILE A 91 7.86 -11.44 -11.09
CA ILE A 91 6.84 -11.24 -10.07
C ILE A 91 5.46 -11.44 -10.69
N ALA A 92 5.14 -10.74 -11.78
CA ALA A 92 3.83 -10.83 -12.43
C ALA A 92 3.53 -12.25 -12.94
N LEU A 93 4.50 -12.93 -13.53
CA LEU A 93 4.34 -14.31 -14.00
C LEU A 93 4.11 -15.30 -12.86
N SER A 94 4.94 -15.26 -11.81
CA SER A 94 4.82 -16.18 -10.67
C SER A 94 3.58 -15.91 -9.83
N TRP A 95 3.25 -14.64 -9.59
CA TRP A 95 2.04 -14.25 -8.89
C TRP A 95 0.80 -14.61 -9.69
N GLY A 96 0.71 -14.28 -10.99
CA GLY A 96 -0.42 -14.65 -11.83
C GLY A 96 -0.62 -16.16 -11.93
N ALA A 97 0.48 -16.95 -11.97
CA ALA A 97 0.39 -18.40 -11.92
C ALA A 97 -0.20 -18.90 -10.58
N VAL A 98 0.23 -18.36 -9.45
CA VAL A 98 -0.32 -18.71 -8.14
C VAL A 98 -1.80 -18.33 -8.04
N THR A 99 -2.18 -17.10 -8.49
CA THR A 99 -3.58 -16.68 -8.55
C THR A 99 -4.42 -17.63 -9.38
N SER A 100 -3.96 -18.04 -10.58
CA SER A 100 -4.66 -19.02 -11.40
C SER A 100 -4.81 -20.38 -10.71
N LEU A 101 -3.78 -20.82 -9.98
CA LEU A 101 -3.82 -22.08 -9.23
C LEU A 101 -4.77 -22.03 -8.02
N MET A 102 -5.11 -20.84 -7.51
CA MET A 102 -6.09 -20.71 -6.44
C MET A 102 -7.51 -21.17 -6.85
N MET A 103 -7.79 -21.36 -8.14
CA MET A 103 -9.02 -22.02 -8.58
C MET A 103 -9.18 -23.44 -8.01
N PHE A 104 -8.10 -24.08 -7.57
CA PHE A 104 -8.09 -25.43 -7.01
C PHE A 104 -8.13 -25.48 -5.48
N ILE A 105 -8.49 -24.37 -4.81
CA ILE A 105 -8.71 -24.35 -3.35
C ILE A 105 -9.81 -25.36 -3.02
N ALA A 106 -9.49 -26.31 -2.13
CA ALA A 106 -10.39 -27.39 -1.74
C ALA A 106 -10.57 -27.51 -0.21
N ASP A 107 -9.73 -26.82 0.57
CA ASP A 107 -9.74 -26.82 2.03
C ASP A 107 -8.91 -25.66 2.59
N ASP A 108 -8.89 -25.52 3.93
CA ASP A 108 -8.12 -24.49 4.64
C ASP A 108 -6.62 -24.56 4.32
N VAL A 109 -6.07 -25.79 4.16
CA VAL A 109 -4.63 -25.99 3.95
C VAL A 109 -4.21 -25.49 2.56
N THR A 110 -4.96 -25.87 1.52
CA THR A 110 -4.72 -25.42 0.15
C THR A 110 -4.92 -23.90 0.03
N PHE A 111 -5.88 -23.33 0.76
CA PHE A 111 -6.06 -21.90 0.86
C PHE A 111 -4.83 -21.21 1.49
N TYR A 112 -4.32 -21.69 2.63
CA TYR A 112 -3.13 -21.13 3.27
C TYR A 112 -1.88 -21.24 2.40
N ILE A 113 -1.68 -22.38 1.75
CA ILE A 113 -0.56 -22.56 0.80
C ILE A 113 -0.63 -21.54 -0.33
N GLY A 114 -1.82 -21.36 -0.93
CA GLY A 114 -2.05 -20.35 -1.96
C GLY A 114 -1.72 -18.94 -1.48
N ARG A 115 -2.19 -18.56 -0.29
CA ARG A 115 -1.95 -17.22 0.29
C ARG A 115 -0.48 -16.98 0.64
N ILE A 116 0.21 -17.98 1.19
CA ILE A 116 1.66 -17.93 1.47
C ILE A 116 2.44 -17.80 0.17
N ALA A 117 2.14 -18.63 -0.83
CA ALA A 117 2.80 -18.59 -2.12
C ALA A 117 2.57 -17.25 -2.84
N LEU A 118 1.35 -16.70 -2.77
CA LEU A 118 0.97 -15.43 -3.36
C LEU A 118 1.76 -14.26 -2.74
N GLY A 119 1.82 -14.20 -1.41
CA GLY A 119 2.60 -13.16 -0.70
C GLY A 119 4.07 -13.21 -1.06
N ALA A 120 4.68 -14.41 -1.13
CA ALA A 120 6.07 -14.58 -1.53
C ALA A 120 6.30 -14.23 -3.02
N ALA A 121 5.37 -14.56 -3.91
CA ALA A 121 5.45 -14.29 -5.34
C ALA A 121 5.34 -12.79 -5.67
N GLU A 122 4.42 -12.07 -5.01
CA GLU A 122 4.16 -10.63 -5.21
C GLU A 122 5.20 -9.74 -4.52
N ALA A 123 5.90 -10.27 -3.52
CA ALA A 123 6.85 -9.50 -2.72
C ALA A 123 7.91 -8.79 -3.57
N GLY A 124 8.10 -7.50 -3.32
CA GLY A 124 9.09 -6.67 -4.00
C GLY A 124 8.59 -5.95 -5.26
N LEU A 125 7.30 -6.08 -5.64
CA LEU A 125 6.75 -5.37 -6.82
C LEU A 125 6.87 -3.86 -6.69
N TYR A 126 6.37 -3.30 -5.58
CA TYR A 126 6.40 -1.86 -5.36
C TYR A 126 7.83 -1.30 -5.29
N PRO A 127 8.78 -1.87 -4.51
CA PRO A 127 10.16 -1.43 -4.52
C PRO A 127 10.83 -1.53 -5.91
N ALA A 128 10.54 -2.57 -6.69
CA ALA A 128 11.09 -2.71 -8.04
C ALA A 128 10.60 -1.60 -8.98
N MET A 129 9.32 -1.21 -8.88
CA MET A 129 8.79 -0.06 -9.60
C MET A 129 9.44 1.25 -9.15
N MET A 130 9.60 1.46 -7.84
CA MET A 130 10.28 2.65 -7.31
C MET A 130 11.73 2.72 -7.78
N PHE A 131 12.45 1.59 -7.80
CA PHE A 131 13.79 1.53 -8.35
C PHE A 131 13.83 1.84 -9.85
N MET A 132 12.86 1.36 -10.64
CA MET A 132 12.71 1.75 -12.04
C MET A 132 12.56 3.28 -12.18
N MET A 133 11.76 3.92 -11.30
CA MET A 133 11.61 5.39 -11.33
C MET A 133 12.93 6.11 -11.08
N THR A 134 13.82 5.57 -10.25
CA THR A 134 15.13 6.20 -10.03
C THR A 134 16.05 6.10 -11.24
N ARG A 135 15.92 5.07 -12.06
CA ARG A 135 16.72 4.88 -13.27
C ARG A 135 16.24 5.66 -14.49
N TRP A 136 14.98 6.14 -14.46
CA TRP A 136 14.34 6.79 -15.59
C TRP A 136 14.07 8.27 -15.41
N PHE A 137 13.89 8.73 -14.18
CA PHE A 137 13.44 10.09 -13.91
C PHE A 137 14.40 10.84 -12.98
N ALA A 138 14.73 12.08 -13.35
CA ALA A 138 15.39 13.02 -12.46
C ALA A 138 14.56 13.27 -11.19
N GLN A 139 15.19 13.67 -10.10
CA GLN A 139 14.52 13.87 -8.81
C GLN A 139 13.30 14.81 -8.89
N LYS A 140 13.37 15.86 -9.70
CA LYS A 140 12.27 16.83 -9.93
C LYS A 140 11.04 16.21 -10.60
N ASP A 141 11.22 15.23 -11.51
CA ASP A 141 10.16 14.61 -12.32
C ASP A 141 9.62 13.33 -11.66
N ARG A 142 10.42 12.72 -10.78
CA ARG A 142 10.11 11.46 -10.09
C ARG A 142 8.84 11.54 -9.26
N ALA A 143 8.60 12.67 -8.58
CA ALA A 143 7.38 12.88 -7.80
C ALA A 143 6.09 12.79 -8.66
N THR A 144 6.14 13.27 -9.91
CA THR A 144 5.03 13.16 -10.86
C THR A 144 4.81 11.70 -11.27
N ALA A 145 5.88 10.97 -11.63
CA ALA A 145 5.80 9.57 -12.03
C ALA A 145 5.25 8.68 -10.90
N ILE A 146 5.75 8.85 -9.67
CA ILE A 146 5.27 8.15 -8.48
C ILE A 146 3.80 8.45 -8.21
N GLY A 147 3.39 9.71 -8.38
CA GLY A 147 2.00 10.10 -8.21
C GLY A 147 1.05 9.38 -9.16
N PHE A 148 1.45 9.13 -10.40
CA PHE A 148 0.66 8.31 -11.34
C PHE A 148 0.59 6.84 -10.89
N ILE A 149 1.70 6.28 -10.40
CA ILE A 149 1.71 4.90 -9.87
C ILE A 149 0.73 4.76 -8.69
N TYR A 150 0.61 5.75 -7.81
CA TYR A 150 -0.34 5.72 -6.70
C TYR A 150 -1.82 5.81 -7.10
N LEU A 151 -2.14 6.14 -8.36
CA LEU A 151 -3.52 6.04 -8.85
C LEU A 151 -3.93 4.57 -9.08
N ALA A 152 -2.99 3.70 -9.39
CA ALA A 152 -3.29 2.30 -9.70
C ALA A 152 -3.96 1.54 -8.54
N PRO A 153 -3.49 1.62 -7.27
CA PRO A 153 -4.17 1.06 -6.12
C PRO A 153 -5.62 1.49 -5.96
N THR A 154 -5.88 2.78 -6.08
CA THR A 154 -7.23 3.31 -5.87
C THR A 154 -8.18 2.89 -6.99
N LEU A 155 -7.68 2.83 -8.23
CA LEU A 155 -8.44 2.28 -9.36
C LEU A 155 -8.66 0.78 -9.20
N GLY A 156 -7.68 0.03 -8.67
CA GLY A 156 -7.81 -1.39 -8.36
C GLY A 156 -8.91 -1.66 -7.33
N LEU A 157 -8.97 -0.87 -6.26
CA LEU A 157 -10.03 -0.97 -5.26
C LEU A 157 -11.41 -0.54 -5.81
N LEU A 158 -11.44 0.41 -6.73
CA LEU A 158 -12.67 0.89 -7.33
C LEU A 158 -13.25 -0.11 -8.35
N LEU A 159 -12.40 -0.64 -9.22
CA LEU A 159 -12.80 -1.44 -10.38
C LEU A 159 -12.67 -2.95 -10.13
N GLY A 160 -11.82 -3.37 -9.16
CA GLY A 160 -11.59 -4.78 -8.86
C GLY A 160 -12.88 -5.50 -8.47
N GLY A 161 -13.69 -4.91 -7.58
CA GLY A 161 -14.97 -5.49 -7.20
C GLY A 161 -15.93 -5.72 -8.37
N PRO A 162 -16.25 -4.71 -9.19
CA PRO A 162 -17.07 -4.90 -10.38
C PRO A 162 -16.50 -5.91 -11.38
N LEU A 163 -15.17 -5.89 -11.61
CA LEU A 163 -14.52 -6.84 -12.52
C LEU A 163 -14.58 -8.26 -12.00
N GLY A 164 -14.21 -8.48 -10.73
CA GLY A 164 -14.29 -9.79 -10.10
C GLY A 164 -15.73 -10.30 -10.02
N GLY A 165 -16.67 -9.44 -9.61
CA GLY A 165 -18.09 -9.78 -9.55
C GLY A 165 -18.65 -10.19 -10.92
N ALA A 166 -18.28 -9.50 -12.00
CA ALA A 166 -18.69 -9.87 -13.35
C ALA A 166 -18.11 -11.25 -13.77
N LEU A 167 -16.89 -11.57 -13.36
CA LEU A 167 -16.31 -12.90 -13.62
C LEU A 167 -16.98 -13.99 -12.79
N MET A 168 -17.44 -13.67 -11.59
CA MET A 168 -18.16 -14.61 -10.74
C MET A 168 -19.58 -14.97 -11.27
N GLU A 169 -20.14 -14.14 -12.17
CA GLU A 169 -21.39 -14.52 -12.88
C GLU A 169 -21.20 -15.71 -13.85
N LEU A 170 -19.95 -16.17 -14.08
CA LEU A 170 -19.66 -17.39 -14.83
C LEU A 170 -19.86 -18.66 -13.99
N ASP A 171 -20.68 -18.61 -12.95
CA ASP A 171 -20.98 -19.75 -12.10
C ASP A 171 -21.62 -20.89 -12.91
N ASP A 172 -21.27 -22.14 -12.57
CA ASP A 172 -21.67 -23.38 -13.27
C ASP A 172 -21.18 -23.51 -14.74
N VAL A 173 -20.42 -22.56 -15.28
CA VAL A 173 -19.84 -22.69 -16.61
C VAL A 173 -18.74 -23.76 -16.60
N ALA A 174 -18.86 -24.77 -17.44
CA ALA A 174 -17.97 -25.92 -17.53
C ALA A 174 -17.78 -26.70 -16.22
N GLY A 175 -18.74 -26.59 -15.29
CA GLY A 175 -18.71 -27.28 -14.00
C GLY A 175 -17.80 -26.62 -12.95
N PHE A 176 -17.41 -25.40 -13.15
CA PHE A 176 -16.63 -24.59 -12.19
C PHE A 176 -17.49 -23.50 -11.55
N HIS A 177 -17.19 -23.20 -10.28
CA HIS A 177 -17.78 -22.07 -9.58
C HIS A 177 -17.27 -20.73 -10.12
N GLY A 178 -18.07 -19.68 -10.01
CA GLY A 178 -17.71 -18.35 -10.49
C GLY A 178 -16.41 -17.80 -9.92
N TRP A 179 -16.11 -18.05 -8.62
CA TRP A 179 -14.85 -17.64 -7.99
C TRP A 179 -13.62 -18.38 -8.59
N GLN A 180 -13.79 -19.60 -9.09
CA GLN A 180 -12.72 -20.34 -9.77
C GLN A 180 -12.37 -19.68 -11.12
N TRP A 181 -13.39 -19.27 -11.88
CA TRP A 181 -13.20 -18.50 -13.11
C TRP A 181 -12.54 -17.16 -12.85
N MET A 182 -12.94 -16.46 -11.79
CA MET A 182 -12.34 -15.18 -11.41
C MET A 182 -10.83 -15.35 -11.18
N PHE A 183 -10.39 -16.27 -10.33
CA PHE A 183 -8.96 -16.51 -10.08
C PHE A 183 -8.21 -16.96 -11.34
N LEU A 184 -8.79 -17.85 -12.13
CA LEU A 184 -8.14 -18.35 -13.36
C LEU A 184 -7.90 -17.21 -14.36
N ILE A 185 -8.95 -16.45 -14.70
CA ILE A 185 -8.89 -15.42 -15.73
C ILE A 185 -7.96 -14.29 -15.30
N GLU A 186 -8.07 -13.81 -14.09
CA GLU A 186 -7.23 -12.73 -13.58
C GLU A 186 -5.76 -13.12 -13.46
N GLY A 187 -5.49 -14.35 -13.01
CA GLY A 187 -4.15 -14.88 -12.98
C GLY A 187 -3.54 -14.96 -14.38
N LEU A 188 -4.30 -15.44 -15.38
CA LEU A 188 -3.86 -15.48 -16.78
C LEU A 188 -3.63 -14.09 -17.37
N ILE A 189 -4.51 -13.12 -17.08
CA ILE A 189 -4.31 -11.71 -17.48
C ILE A 189 -3.02 -11.16 -16.86
N THR A 190 -2.79 -11.41 -15.59
CA THR A 190 -1.58 -10.97 -14.87
C THR A 190 -0.31 -11.58 -15.47
N MET A 191 -0.35 -12.87 -15.81
CA MET A 191 0.75 -13.53 -16.53
C MET A 191 0.98 -12.89 -17.91
N GLY A 192 -0.10 -12.62 -18.64
CA GLY A 192 -0.03 -11.90 -19.93
C GLY A 192 0.63 -10.53 -19.79
N ILE A 193 0.26 -9.76 -18.75
CA ILE A 193 0.93 -8.48 -18.44
C ILE A 193 2.41 -8.71 -18.14
N GLY A 194 2.77 -9.72 -17.37
CA GLY A 194 4.17 -10.09 -17.10
C GLY A 194 4.99 -10.35 -18.38
N LEU A 195 4.40 -11.05 -19.35
CA LEU A 195 5.03 -11.27 -20.68
C LEU A 195 5.18 -9.95 -21.45
N VAL A 196 4.17 -9.08 -21.41
CA VAL A 196 4.23 -7.75 -22.03
C VAL A 196 5.30 -6.87 -21.37
N VAL A 197 5.41 -6.90 -20.03
CA VAL A 197 6.48 -6.22 -19.28
C VAL A 197 7.86 -6.73 -19.76
N LEU A 198 8.02 -8.04 -19.86
CA LEU A 198 9.27 -8.64 -20.32
C LEU A 198 9.62 -8.26 -21.76
N ALA A 199 8.64 -8.10 -22.63
CA ALA A 199 8.84 -7.77 -24.04
C ALA A 199 9.05 -6.26 -24.27
N LEU A 200 8.27 -5.41 -23.63
CA LEU A 200 8.14 -3.99 -24.00
C LEU A 200 8.79 -3.02 -23.03
N LEU A 201 8.98 -3.38 -21.74
CA LEU A 201 9.56 -2.48 -20.76
C LEU A 201 11.08 -2.40 -20.94
N PRO A 202 11.70 -1.26 -21.31
CA PRO A 202 13.14 -1.15 -21.39
C PRO A 202 13.76 -1.02 -19.97
N GLU A 203 14.96 -1.58 -19.80
CA GLU A 203 15.67 -1.59 -18.51
C GLU A 203 16.17 -0.20 -18.12
N VAL A 204 16.75 0.52 -19.11
CA VAL A 204 17.31 1.86 -18.97
C VAL A 204 16.94 2.72 -20.18
N PRO A 205 17.07 4.05 -20.13
CA PRO A 205 16.76 4.92 -21.27
C PRO A 205 17.50 4.55 -22.55
N ALA A 206 18.74 4.07 -22.46
CA ALA A 206 19.56 3.65 -23.61
C ALA A 206 18.97 2.46 -24.39
N ASP A 207 18.21 1.58 -23.72
CA ASP A 207 17.55 0.43 -24.34
C ASP A 207 16.23 0.77 -25.05
N ALA A 208 15.74 1.99 -24.87
CA ALA A 208 14.43 2.42 -25.35
C ALA A 208 14.45 2.80 -26.84
N LYS A 209 14.08 1.87 -27.71
CA LYS A 209 14.02 2.07 -29.17
C LYS A 209 13.13 3.23 -29.65
N TRP A 210 12.28 3.74 -28.79
CA TRP A 210 11.36 4.86 -29.05
C TRP A 210 11.89 6.22 -28.60
N LEU A 211 13.10 6.28 -27.99
CA LEU A 211 13.84 7.51 -27.72
C LEU A 211 14.86 7.78 -28.82
N ALA A 212 15.01 9.05 -29.18
CA ALA A 212 16.17 9.46 -29.97
C ALA A 212 17.46 9.33 -29.11
N PRO A 213 18.64 9.07 -29.73
CA PRO A 213 19.88 8.90 -28.97
C PRO A 213 20.19 10.06 -28.01
N GLN A 214 19.91 11.29 -28.42
CA GLN A 214 20.09 12.50 -27.61
C GLN A 214 19.11 12.54 -26.42
N GLU A 215 17.84 12.11 -26.59
CA GLU A 215 16.85 12.02 -25.54
C GLU A 215 17.24 10.95 -24.50
N ALA A 216 17.73 9.80 -24.98
CA ALA A 216 18.21 8.73 -24.11
C ALA A 216 19.43 9.15 -23.29
N ALA A 217 20.40 9.85 -23.90
CA ALA A 217 21.58 10.38 -23.22
C ALA A 217 21.20 11.36 -22.10
N VAL A 218 20.30 12.31 -22.36
CA VAL A 218 19.84 13.29 -21.39
C VAL A 218 19.16 12.63 -20.18
N LEU A 219 18.33 11.61 -20.39
CA LEU A 219 17.68 10.88 -19.29
C LEU A 219 18.70 10.04 -18.51
N SER A 220 19.66 9.39 -19.16
CA SER A 220 20.68 8.56 -18.51
C SER A 220 21.63 9.39 -17.64
N GLU A 221 22.14 10.50 -18.16
CA GLU A 221 23.02 11.43 -17.42
C GLU A 221 22.36 11.94 -16.13
N GLN A 222 21.11 12.30 -16.20
CA GLN A 222 20.37 12.77 -15.02
C GLN A 222 20.06 11.68 -14.00
N ALA A 223 19.84 10.44 -14.43
CA ALA A 223 19.67 9.30 -13.54
C ALA A 223 20.98 8.98 -12.80
N GLU A 224 22.13 9.05 -13.46
CA GLU A 224 23.47 8.80 -12.89
C GLU A 224 23.88 9.87 -11.85
N HIS A 225 23.66 11.14 -12.13
CA HIS A 225 23.91 12.21 -11.15
C HIS A 225 23.12 12.01 -9.84
N THR A 226 21.91 11.50 -9.94
CA THR A 226 21.07 11.23 -8.75
C THR A 226 21.51 9.96 -8.00
N ALA A 227 22.12 8.98 -8.66
CA ALA A 227 22.65 7.78 -8.02
C ALA A 227 23.90 8.06 -7.19
N GLN A 228 24.79 8.95 -7.67
CA GLN A 228 26.01 9.35 -6.97
C GLN A 228 25.72 10.13 -5.68
N ASP A 229 24.68 10.97 -5.66
CA ASP A 229 24.24 11.68 -4.45
C ASP A 229 23.66 10.75 -3.36
N GLY A 230 23.25 9.53 -3.72
CA GLY A 230 22.65 8.51 -2.81
C GLY A 230 23.63 7.50 -2.21
N GLU A 231 24.83 7.33 -2.75
CA GLU A 231 25.78 6.27 -2.35
C GLU A 231 26.62 6.57 -1.09
N GLY A 232 26.42 7.68 -0.41
CA GLY A 232 27.18 8.09 0.79
C GLY A 232 27.00 7.23 2.06
N GLY A 233 26.38 6.05 2.01
CA GLY A 233 26.07 5.21 3.18
C GLY A 233 26.53 3.77 3.10
N GLY A 234 27.81 3.50 3.42
CA GLY A 234 28.40 2.16 3.45
C GLY A 234 27.69 1.17 4.40
N ALA A 235 27.50 -0.05 3.92
CA ALA A 235 26.81 -1.17 4.58
C ALA A 235 27.43 -1.65 5.92
N HIS A 236 28.61 -1.19 6.28
CA HIS A 236 29.34 -1.67 7.47
C HIS A 236 28.91 -1.10 8.83
N SER A 237 27.96 -0.15 8.86
CA SER A 237 27.49 0.50 10.11
C SER A 237 26.04 0.18 10.49
N LEU A 238 25.34 -0.71 9.77
CA LEU A 238 23.91 -0.96 9.97
C LEU A 238 23.56 -1.52 11.37
N LYS A 239 24.32 -2.50 11.90
CA LYS A 239 24.00 -3.14 13.19
C LYS A 239 24.03 -2.20 14.40
N GLY A 240 25.01 -1.32 14.49
CA GLY A 240 25.11 -0.36 15.61
C GLY A 240 24.09 0.77 15.52
N LYS A 241 23.71 1.16 14.30
CA LYS A 241 22.76 2.25 14.03
C LYS A 241 21.30 1.78 14.03
N MET A 242 21.03 0.51 13.78
CA MET A 242 19.72 -0.10 14.06
C MET A 242 19.36 0.00 15.55
N GLY A 243 20.30 -0.31 16.46
CA GLY A 243 20.08 -0.14 17.90
C GLY A 243 19.73 1.31 18.30
N GLN A 244 20.31 2.30 17.64
CA GLN A 244 19.97 3.72 17.86
C GLN A 244 18.61 4.10 17.32
N ALA A 245 18.15 3.51 16.21
CA ALA A 245 16.81 3.73 15.66
C ALA A 245 15.74 3.13 16.59
N PHE A 246 15.97 1.92 17.11
CA PHE A 246 15.07 1.24 18.06
C PHE A 246 14.99 1.93 19.43
N GLY A 247 15.99 2.69 19.83
CA GLY A 247 15.99 3.46 21.09
C GLY A 247 15.18 4.77 21.03
N ARG A 248 14.64 5.17 19.88
CA ARG A 248 13.87 6.42 19.75
C ARG A 248 12.38 6.18 20.00
N PRO A 249 11.78 6.74 21.08
CA PRO A 249 10.36 6.56 21.39
C PRO A 249 9.44 6.97 20.22
N PHE A 250 9.85 7.97 19.44
CA PHE A 250 9.16 8.40 18.23
C PHE A 250 8.95 7.28 17.23
N ILE A 251 10.01 6.51 16.90
CA ILE A 251 9.94 5.43 15.89
C ILE A 251 9.04 4.30 16.37
N LEU A 252 9.09 3.95 17.66
CA LEU A 252 8.22 2.93 18.23
C LEU A 252 6.76 3.36 18.23
N LEU A 253 6.45 4.57 18.72
CA LEU A 253 5.09 5.09 18.77
C LEU A 253 4.46 5.19 17.38
N ILE A 254 5.18 5.75 16.42
CA ILE A 254 4.68 5.90 15.06
C ILE A 254 4.53 4.55 14.36
N GLY A 255 5.41 3.57 14.65
CA GLY A 255 5.30 2.21 14.18
C GLY A 255 4.04 1.50 14.69
N VAL A 256 3.71 1.66 15.97
CA VAL A 256 2.48 1.08 16.57
C VAL A 256 1.22 1.79 16.03
N ILE A 257 1.25 3.11 15.85
CA ILE A 257 0.13 3.83 15.22
C ILE A 257 -0.10 3.31 13.79
N TYR A 258 0.96 3.06 13.04
CA TYR A 258 0.86 2.51 11.68
C TYR A 258 0.34 1.06 11.68
N PHE A 259 0.80 0.24 12.64
CA PHE A 259 0.27 -1.11 12.85
C PHE A 259 -1.24 -1.08 13.08
N LEU A 260 -1.74 -0.22 13.97
CA LEU A 260 -3.18 -0.10 14.26
C LEU A 260 -3.98 0.42 13.06
N ASN A 261 -3.41 1.34 12.28
CA ASN A 261 -4.02 1.78 11.03
C ASN A 261 -4.12 0.65 10.01
N GLN A 262 -3.05 -0.12 9.82
CA GLN A 262 -3.02 -1.26 8.89
C GLN A 262 -3.94 -2.41 9.35
N LEU A 263 -4.00 -2.66 10.66
CA LEU A 263 -4.93 -3.60 11.25
C LEU A 263 -6.38 -3.22 10.92
N THR A 264 -6.76 -1.98 11.17
CA THR A 264 -8.11 -1.47 10.91
C THR A 264 -8.41 -1.46 9.40
N MET A 265 -7.49 -0.94 8.60
CA MET A 265 -7.65 -0.82 7.16
C MET A 265 -7.86 -2.17 6.49
N ASN A 266 -6.99 -3.15 6.77
CA ASN A 266 -7.09 -4.47 6.15
C ASN A 266 -8.23 -5.29 6.76
N GLY A 267 -8.47 -5.20 8.07
CA GLY A 267 -9.62 -5.83 8.72
C GLY A 267 -10.94 -5.43 8.07
N VAL A 268 -11.16 -4.14 7.86
CA VAL A 268 -12.35 -3.63 7.17
C VAL A 268 -12.36 -4.05 5.69
N THR A 269 -11.29 -3.75 4.94
CA THR A 269 -11.26 -3.92 3.48
C THR A 269 -11.56 -5.37 3.05
N PHE A 270 -11.00 -6.37 3.75
CA PHE A 270 -11.24 -7.79 3.43
C PHE A 270 -12.64 -8.29 3.80
N ASN A 271 -13.39 -7.53 4.58
CA ASN A 271 -14.75 -7.92 4.99
C ASN A 271 -15.84 -7.08 4.31
N VAL A 272 -15.49 -6.04 3.53
CA VAL A 272 -16.48 -5.16 2.88
C VAL A 272 -17.50 -5.93 2.02
N PRO A 273 -17.12 -6.88 1.13
CA PRO A 273 -18.11 -7.61 0.34
C PRO A 273 -19.09 -8.38 1.23
N SER A 274 -18.61 -9.14 2.22
CA SER A 274 -19.46 -9.89 3.15
C SER A 274 -20.38 -8.98 3.99
N ILE A 275 -19.90 -7.80 4.37
CA ILE A 275 -20.70 -6.78 5.06
C ILE A 275 -21.82 -6.27 4.13
N ILE A 276 -21.51 -6.03 2.84
CA ILE A 276 -22.52 -5.58 1.87
C ILE A 276 -23.57 -6.66 1.63
N GLU A 277 -23.16 -7.93 1.51
CA GLU A 277 -24.09 -9.07 1.40
C GLU A 277 -25.00 -9.18 2.63
N SER A 278 -24.48 -8.96 3.83
CA SER A 278 -25.29 -8.96 5.07
C SER A 278 -26.31 -7.82 5.14
N LEU A 279 -26.28 -6.86 4.21
CA LEU A 279 -27.26 -5.79 4.05
C LEU A 279 -28.37 -6.14 3.03
N ASP A 280 -28.62 -7.43 2.78
CA ASP A 280 -29.60 -7.94 1.82
C ASP A 280 -29.29 -7.57 0.35
N VAL A 281 -28.01 -7.32 0.03
CA VAL A 281 -27.55 -7.14 -1.35
C VAL A 281 -27.18 -8.49 -1.93
N SER A 282 -27.84 -8.89 -2.99
CA SER A 282 -27.60 -10.16 -3.70
C SER A 282 -27.01 -9.94 -5.10
N GLY A 283 -26.24 -10.93 -5.56
CA GLY A 283 -25.56 -10.92 -6.85
C GLY A 283 -24.13 -10.39 -6.76
N SER A 284 -23.17 -11.21 -7.20
CA SER A 284 -21.73 -10.95 -7.06
C SER A 284 -21.29 -9.67 -7.74
N PHE A 285 -21.89 -9.35 -8.90
CA PHE A 285 -21.61 -8.10 -9.61
C PHE A 285 -22.03 -6.85 -8.79
N LEU A 286 -23.24 -6.87 -8.18
CA LEU A 286 -23.74 -5.74 -7.41
C LEU A 286 -22.97 -5.57 -6.10
N VAL A 287 -22.65 -6.66 -5.42
CA VAL A 287 -21.78 -6.66 -4.23
C VAL A 287 -20.41 -6.09 -4.58
N GLY A 288 -19.81 -6.53 -5.67
CA GLY A 288 -18.55 -6.02 -6.18
C GLY A 288 -18.61 -4.53 -6.52
N LEU A 289 -19.67 -4.09 -7.20
CA LEU A 289 -19.89 -2.68 -7.57
C LEU A 289 -19.98 -1.78 -6.34
N LEU A 290 -20.76 -2.18 -5.34
CA LEU A 290 -20.92 -1.43 -4.09
C LEU A 290 -19.64 -1.46 -3.24
N SER A 291 -18.86 -2.54 -3.29
CA SER A 291 -17.54 -2.62 -2.64
C SER A 291 -16.56 -1.59 -3.19
N GLY A 292 -16.75 -1.12 -4.43
CA GLY A 292 -15.99 -0.02 -5.04
C GLY A 292 -16.07 1.31 -4.27
N VAL A 293 -17.03 1.45 -3.34
CA VAL A 293 -17.13 2.61 -2.43
C VAL A 293 -15.82 2.79 -1.62
N THR A 294 -15.11 1.71 -1.32
CA THR A 294 -13.80 1.76 -0.66
C THR A 294 -12.76 2.47 -1.52
N GLY A 295 -12.73 2.19 -2.82
CA GLY A 295 -11.85 2.86 -3.79
C GLY A 295 -12.20 4.34 -3.96
N ILE A 296 -13.50 4.68 -4.02
CA ILE A 296 -13.96 6.08 -4.05
C ILE A 296 -13.50 6.81 -2.79
N GLY A 297 -13.82 6.27 -1.62
CA GLY A 297 -13.43 6.84 -0.34
C GLY A 297 -11.91 6.98 -0.21
N GLY A 298 -11.16 5.92 -0.52
CA GLY A 298 -9.70 5.94 -0.50
C GLY A 298 -9.11 7.02 -1.43
N THR A 299 -9.62 7.16 -2.65
CA THR A 299 -9.19 8.20 -3.60
C THR A 299 -9.43 9.60 -3.05
N ILE A 300 -10.64 9.86 -2.55
CA ILE A 300 -10.97 11.16 -1.94
C ILE A 300 -10.03 11.41 -0.75
N GLY A 301 -9.81 10.41 0.10
CA GLY A 301 -8.95 10.51 1.30
C GLY A 301 -7.51 10.89 0.95
N VAL A 302 -6.90 10.17 0.02
CA VAL A 302 -5.50 10.41 -0.42
C VAL A 302 -5.32 11.80 -1.05
N LEU A 303 -6.34 12.36 -1.68
CA LEU A 303 -6.29 13.69 -2.29
C LEU A 303 -6.62 14.82 -1.31
N VAL A 304 -7.70 14.67 -0.54
CA VAL A 304 -8.25 15.74 0.30
C VAL A 304 -7.51 15.90 1.61
N ILE A 305 -7.19 14.79 2.30
CA ILE A 305 -6.60 14.84 3.64
C ILE A 305 -5.20 15.48 3.63
N PRO A 306 -4.27 15.13 2.71
CA PRO A 306 -2.99 15.82 2.60
C PRO A 306 -3.12 17.29 2.16
N ALA A 307 -4.12 17.62 1.34
CA ALA A 307 -4.38 19.01 0.95
C ALA A 307 -4.83 19.85 2.16
N LEU A 308 -5.69 19.27 3.01
CA LEU A 308 -6.13 19.89 4.25
C LEU A 308 -4.98 20.03 5.25
N TYR A 309 -4.15 19.00 5.38
CA TYR A 309 -2.95 19.04 6.23
C TYR A 309 -1.98 20.14 5.81
N ARG A 310 -1.74 20.33 4.52
CA ARG A 310 -0.89 21.44 4.02
C ARG A 310 -1.44 22.82 4.40
N ARG A 311 -2.76 22.97 4.47
CA ARG A 311 -3.40 24.23 4.85
C ARG A 311 -3.34 24.48 6.37
N PHE A 312 -3.33 23.40 7.17
CA PHE A 312 -3.31 23.44 8.64
C PHE A 312 -2.25 22.48 9.19
N PRO A 313 -0.94 22.80 9.08
CA PRO A 313 0.15 21.87 9.38
C PRO A 313 0.34 21.69 10.90
N ARG A 314 -0.54 20.94 11.55
CA ARG A 314 -0.46 20.59 12.97
C ARG A 314 -0.28 19.08 13.10
N GLU A 315 0.96 18.59 12.95
CA GLU A 315 1.33 17.17 12.85
C GLU A 315 0.59 16.27 13.85
N SER A 316 0.80 16.48 15.15
CA SER A 316 0.25 15.62 16.18
C SER A 316 -1.28 15.72 16.32
N LEU A 317 -1.87 16.89 16.05
CA LEU A 317 -3.32 17.05 16.07
C LEU A 317 -3.95 16.31 14.88
N THR A 318 -3.38 16.46 13.69
CA THR A 318 -3.89 15.80 12.49
C THR A 318 -3.79 14.29 12.61
N ILE A 319 -2.64 13.74 13.04
CA ILE A 319 -2.48 12.29 13.28
C ILE A 319 -3.47 11.82 14.34
N GLY A 320 -3.66 12.57 15.44
CA GLY A 320 -4.60 12.21 16.50
C GLY A 320 -6.05 12.19 16.04
N VAL A 321 -6.49 13.22 15.30
CA VAL A 321 -7.85 13.27 14.73
C VAL A 321 -8.08 12.13 13.74
N LEU A 322 -7.13 11.89 12.84
CA LEU A 322 -7.24 10.81 11.86
C LEU A 322 -7.19 9.42 12.51
N ALA A 323 -6.43 9.26 13.59
CA ALA A 323 -6.40 8.00 14.35
C ALA A 323 -7.70 7.69 15.07
N VAL A 324 -8.39 8.70 15.63
CA VAL A 324 -9.63 8.51 16.41
C VAL A 324 -10.87 8.48 15.51
N SER A 325 -10.89 9.21 14.40
CA SER A 325 -12.08 9.36 13.56
C SER A 325 -12.67 8.04 13.04
N PRO A 326 -11.90 6.97 12.73
CA PRO A 326 -12.47 5.67 12.37
C PRO A 326 -13.32 5.04 13.50
N ALA A 327 -12.97 5.30 14.78
CA ALA A 327 -13.77 4.82 15.89
C ALA A 327 -15.18 5.44 15.90
N LEU A 328 -15.29 6.74 15.62
CA LEU A 328 -16.58 7.40 15.52
C LEU A 328 -17.41 6.86 14.36
N VAL A 329 -16.80 6.69 13.19
CA VAL A 329 -17.48 6.13 12.01
C VAL A 329 -17.94 4.70 12.28
N ALA A 330 -17.13 3.87 12.95
CA ALA A 330 -17.48 2.50 13.33
C ALA A 330 -18.64 2.48 14.33
N ALA A 331 -18.63 3.36 15.33
CA ALA A 331 -19.73 3.47 16.31
C ALA A 331 -21.03 3.89 15.63
N VAL A 332 -21.01 4.87 14.72
CA VAL A 332 -22.17 5.29 13.94
C VAL A 332 -22.66 4.16 13.04
N PHE A 333 -21.74 3.42 12.38
CA PHE A 333 -22.09 2.26 11.56
C PHE A 333 -22.86 1.20 12.32
N LEU A 334 -22.44 0.88 13.54
CA LEU A 334 -23.13 -0.10 14.40
C LEU A 334 -24.51 0.43 14.90
N ALA A 335 -24.64 1.74 15.10
CA ALA A 335 -25.89 2.34 15.58
C ALA A 335 -26.95 2.55 14.50
N VAL A 336 -26.56 2.61 13.23
CA VAL A 336 -27.48 2.89 12.11
C VAL A 336 -27.96 1.58 11.48
N SER A 337 -29.28 1.51 11.19
CA SER A 337 -29.87 0.32 10.56
C SER A 337 -30.02 0.45 9.02
N SER A 338 -29.90 1.67 8.47
CA SER A 338 -30.09 1.90 7.02
C SER A 338 -28.92 1.34 6.19
N PRO A 339 -29.17 0.38 5.26
CA PRO A 339 -28.12 -0.18 4.40
C PRO A 339 -27.35 0.87 3.60
N SER A 340 -28.06 1.81 2.99
CA SER A 340 -27.44 2.87 2.17
C SER A 340 -26.50 3.75 3.00
N VAL A 341 -26.87 4.08 4.24
CA VAL A 341 -26.02 4.87 5.16
C VAL A 341 -24.81 4.05 5.58
N ARG A 342 -24.96 2.76 5.86
CA ARG A 342 -23.83 1.86 6.18
C ARG A 342 -22.81 1.78 5.03
N ILE A 343 -23.27 1.67 3.79
CA ILE A 343 -22.39 1.68 2.61
C ILE A 343 -21.62 3.00 2.49
N VAL A 344 -22.28 4.15 2.69
CA VAL A 344 -21.61 5.46 2.70
C VAL A 344 -20.57 5.53 3.83
N LEU A 345 -20.89 5.02 5.03
CA LEU A 345 -19.96 5.00 6.15
C LEU A 345 -18.73 4.13 5.90
N ILE A 346 -18.84 3.02 5.14
CA ILE A 346 -17.68 2.24 4.66
C ILE A 346 -16.79 3.12 3.77
N GLY A 347 -17.37 3.90 2.86
CA GLY A 347 -16.62 4.85 2.03
C GLY A 347 -15.92 5.93 2.86
N VAL A 348 -16.60 6.50 3.86
CA VAL A 348 -16.00 7.47 4.79
C VAL A 348 -14.89 6.84 5.63
N MET A 349 -15.08 5.61 6.10
CA MET A 349 -14.04 4.84 6.80
C MET A 349 -12.79 4.69 5.93
N SER A 350 -12.96 4.25 4.68
CA SER A 350 -11.87 4.10 3.71
C SER A 350 -11.19 5.44 3.41
N MET A 351 -11.95 6.53 3.28
CA MET A 351 -11.42 7.88 3.12
C MET A 351 -10.45 8.26 4.25
N LEU A 352 -10.83 7.99 5.48
CA LEU A 352 -10.01 8.31 6.65
C LEU A 352 -8.76 7.43 6.73
N LEU A 353 -8.91 6.11 6.56
CA LEU A 353 -7.83 5.14 6.69
C LEU A 353 -6.76 5.31 5.60
N PHE A 354 -7.17 5.39 4.33
CA PHE A 354 -6.23 5.59 3.22
C PHE A 354 -5.65 7.01 3.19
N GLY A 355 -6.45 8.02 3.50
CA GLY A 355 -6.00 9.40 3.54
C GLY A 355 -5.02 9.72 4.67
N THR A 356 -4.98 8.89 5.71
CA THR A 356 -3.98 8.97 6.78
C THR A 356 -2.57 8.66 6.27
N LEU A 357 -2.42 7.74 5.31
CA LEU A 357 -1.12 7.23 4.87
C LEU A 357 -0.16 8.30 4.34
N PRO A 358 -0.55 9.20 3.42
CA PRO A 358 0.37 10.22 2.91
C PRO A 358 0.82 11.20 4.01
N VAL A 359 -0.07 11.58 4.92
CA VAL A 359 0.27 12.47 6.05
C VAL A 359 1.21 11.76 7.01
N PHE A 360 0.89 10.51 7.36
CA PHE A 360 1.70 9.66 8.20
C PHE A 360 3.14 9.54 7.69
N TRP A 361 3.33 9.15 6.43
CA TRP A 361 4.65 9.01 5.83
C TRP A 361 5.38 10.34 5.70
N SER A 362 4.67 11.43 5.41
CA SER A 362 5.26 12.78 5.39
C SER A 362 5.86 13.16 6.74
N VAL A 363 5.13 12.93 7.84
CA VAL A 363 5.61 13.21 9.20
C VAL A 363 6.76 12.28 9.60
N ALA A 364 6.65 10.97 9.29
CA ALA A 364 7.69 10.01 9.57
C ALA A 364 9.02 10.38 8.88
N MET A 365 8.98 10.70 7.59
CA MET A 365 10.17 11.07 6.81
C MET A 365 10.76 12.41 7.23
N ALA A 366 9.94 13.40 7.59
CA ALA A 366 10.43 14.73 7.99
C ALA A 366 11.27 14.70 9.29
N ARG A 367 11.05 13.70 10.13
CA ARG A 367 11.72 13.58 11.45
C ARG A 367 12.90 12.60 11.46
N MET A 368 13.18 11.96 10.34
CA MET A 368 14.27 11.00 10.23
C MET A 368 15.25 11.42 9.13
N GLY A 369 16.53 11.49 9.43
CA GLY A 369 17.59 11.85 8.50
C GLY A 369 18.68 10.77 8.36
N GLY A 370 19.37 10.75 7.22
CA GLY A 370 20.51 9.87 6.97
C GLY A 370 20.19 8.36 7.06
N ILE A 371 21.14 7.57 7.51
CA ILE A 371 21.01 6.11 7.61
C ILE A 371 19.94 5.68 8.64
N VAL A 372 19.69 6.48 9.68
CA VAL A 372 18.64 6.23 10.68
C VAL A 372 17.24 6.28 10.03
N ALA A 373 17.06 7.13 9.01
CA ALA A 373 15.82 7.19 8.25
C ALA A 373 15.53 5.85 7.54
N ALA A 374 16.51 5.29 6.83
CA ALA A 374 16.31 4.04 6.11
C ALA A 374 15.93 2.88 7.05
N ALA A 375 16.65 2.72 8.18
CA ALA A 375 16.35 1.68 9.15
C ALA A 375 15.02 1.92 9.89
N GLY A 376 14.73 3.17 10.26
CA GLY A 376 13.48 3.52 10.94
C GLY A 376 12.25 3.35 10.05
N LEU A 377 12.31 3.78 8.79
CA LEU A 377 11.22 3.61 7.82
C LEU A 377 10.98 2.12 7.51
N ALA A 378 12.04 1.32 7.35
CA ALA A 378 11.91 -0.12 7.14
C ALA A 378 11.26 -0.80 8.35
N PHE A 379 11.64 -0.44 9.57
CA PHE A 379 11.03 -0.96 10.80
C PHE A 379 9.55 -0.60 10.88
N ILE A 380 9.20 0.68 10.69
CA ILE A 380 7.82 1.15 10.70
C ILE A 380 6.98 0.38 9.66
N ASN A 381 7.51 0.19 8.44
CA ASN A 381 6.82 -0.55 7.40
C ASN A 381 6.59 -2.02 7.78
N THR A 382 7.62 -2.69 8.30
CA THR A 382 7.50 -4.09 8.74
C THR A 382 6.48 -4.24 9.87
N VAL A 383 6.53 -3.38 10.89
CA VAL A 383 5.54 -3.37 11.98
C VAL A 383 4.13 -3.11 11.43
N GLY A 384 3.97 -2.15 10.51
CA GLY A 384 2.68 -1.89 9.87
C GLY A 384 2.14 -3.11 9.11
N LEU A 385 2.97 -3.79 8.33
CA LEU A 385 2.57 -4.99 7.58
C LEU A 385 2.08 -6.13 8.50
N THR A 386 2.64 -6.25 9.73
CA THR A 386 2.10 -7.20 10.73
C THR A 386 0.68 -6.83 11.17
N GLY A 387 0.30 -5.54 11.15
CA GLY A 387 -1.08 -5.10 11.32
C GLY A 387 -2.00 -5.61 10.20
N GLY A 388 -1.50 -5.64 8.97
CA GLY A 388 -2.18 -6.25 7.83
C GLY A 388 -2.44 -7.75 8.00
N PHE A 389 -1.59 -8.47 8.75
CA PHE A 389 -1.83 -9.85 9.16
C PHE A 389 -2.88 -9.93 10.27
N VAL A 390 -2.71 -9.17 11.34
CA VAL A 390 -3.54 -9.28 12.56
C VAL A 390 -4.98 -8.82 12.31
N GLY A 391 -5.19 -7.79 11.48
CA GLY A 391 -6.51 -7.23 11.22
C GLY A 391 -7.53 -8.24 10.67
N PRO A 392 -7.30 -8.82 9.48
CA PRO A 392 -8.21 -9.81 8.90
C PRO A 392 -8.40 -11.03 9.81
N TYR A 393 -7.37 -11.47 10.52
CA TYR A 393 -7.46 -12.59 11.44
C TYR A 393 -8.40 -12.31 12.62
N LEU A 394 -8.26 -11.14 13.27
CA LEU A 394 -9.16 -10.75 14.38
C LEU A 394 -10.60 -10.57 13.91
N PHE A 395 -10.82 -10.01 12.71
CA PHE A 395 -12.15 -9.89 12.13
C PHE A 395 -12.75 -11.27 11.85
N GLY A 396 -11.97 -12.20 11.28
CA GLY A 396 -12.40 -13.56 11.02
C GLY A 396 -12.76 -14.32 12.30
N LEU A 397 -12.00 -14.13 13.40
CA LEU A 397 -12.34 -14.70 14.71
C LEU A 397 -13.66 -14.13 15.24
N ALA A 398 -13.83 -12.81 15.22
CA ALA A 398 -15.05 -12.16 15.71
C ALA A 398 -16.29 -12.61 14.93
N GLU A 399 -16.16 -12.77 13.61
CA GLU A 399 -17.24 -13.27 12.75
C GLU A 399 -17.51 -14.76 13.00
N SER A 400 -16.47 -15.57 13.20
CA SER A 400 -16.64 -17.00 13.50
C SER A 400 -17.41 -17.25 14.79
N ASP A 401 -17.21 -16.38 15.80
CA ASP A 401 -17.89 -16.48 17.09
C ASP A 401 -19.35 -16.00 17.04
N SER A 402 -19.64 -14.97 16.24
CA SER A 402 -20.94 -14.30 16.20
C SER A 402 -21.84 -14.68 15.02
N GLY A 403 -21.25 -15.16 13.93
CA GLY A 403 -21.93 -15.35 12.64
C GLY A 403 -22.23 -14.02 11.90
N ASP A 404 -21.76 -12.87 12.40
CA ASP A 404 -22.03 -11.56 11.82
C ASP A 404 -20.73 -10.92 11.27
N PRO A 405 -20.64 -10.62 9.95
CA PRO A 405 -19.47 -9.96 9.36
C PRO A 405 -19.16 -8.57 9.94
N THR A 406 -20.14 -7.95 10.60
CA THR A 406 -19.95 -6.63 11.24
C THR A 406 -19.32 -6.69 12.62
N SER A 407 -19.17 -7.88 13.20
CA SER A 407 -18.63 -8.10 14.56
C SER A 407 -17.16 -7.66 14.72
N GLY A 408 -16.44 -7.39 13.64
CA GLY A 408 -15.10 -6.79 13.67
C GLY A 408 -15.07 -5.29 13.98
N PHE A 409 -16.19 -4.55 13.88
CA PHE A 409 -16.19 -3.10 14.10
C PHE A 409 -15.83 -2.65 15.53
N PRO A 410 -16.17 -3.37 16.62
CA PRO A 410 -15.63 -3.09 17.96
C PRO A 410 -14.08 -3.08 18.00
N ILE A 411 -13.43 -3.94 17.20
CA ILE A 411 -11.97 -3.97 17.09
C ILE A 411 -11.46 -2.66 16.47
N VAL A 412 -12.17 -2.13 15.44
CA VAL A 412 -11.86 -0.83 14.84
C VAL A 412 -11.95 0.28 15.89
N ILE A 413 -13.00 0.27 16.73
CA ILE A 413 -13.20 1.27 17.79
C ILE A 413 -12.02 1.22 18.76
N VAL A 414 -11.71 0.06 19.30
CA VAL A 414 -10.62 -0.11 20.28
C VAL A 414 -9.27 0.28 19.67
N ALA A 415 -8.94 -0.25 18.49
CA ALA A 415 -7.67 0.04 17.82
C ALA A 415 -7.50 1.53 17.51
N SER A 416 -8.57 2.20 17.05
CA SER A 416 -8.55 3.63 16.73
C SER A 416 -8.43 4.50 17.99
N LEU A 417 -9.11 4.15 19.09
CA LEU A 417 -8.97 4.86 20.35
C LEU A 417 -7.56 4.70 20.95
N VAL A 418 -6.99 3.49 20.88
CA VAL A 418 -5.61 3.24 21.30
C VAL A 418 -4.64 4.06 20.44
N ALA A 419 -4.80 4.06 19.11
CA ALA A 419 -3.99 4.86 18.21
C ALA A 419 -4.08 6.37 18.52
N GLY A 420 -5.27 6.86 18.86
CA GLY A 420 -5.49 8.23 19.31
C GLY A 420 -4.75 8.56 20.60
N GLY A 421 -4.81 7.67 21.59
CA GLY A 421 -4.04 7.80 22.83
C GLY A 421 -2.54 7.84 22.60
N LEU A 422 -2.02 6.96 21.70
CA LEU A 422 -0.62 6.96 21.29
C LEU A 422 -0.22 8.24 20.53
N ALA A 423 -1.13 8.82 19.74
CA ALA A 423 -0.88 10.11 19.09
C ALA A 423 -0.73 11.27 20.08
N VAL A 424 -1.41 11.22 21.23
CA VAL A 424 -1.19 12.18 22.34
C VAL A 424 0.20 11.95 22.97
N ALA A 425 0.60 10.70 23.20
CA ALA A 425 1.95 10.37 23.68
C ALA A 425 3.03 10.79 22.67
N LEU A 426 2.77 10.62 21.38
CA LEU A 426 3.64 11.08 20.29
C LEU A 426 3.85 12.60 20.35
N ARG A 427 2.78 13.37 20.59
CA ARG A 427 2.89 14.82 20.77
C ARG A 427 3.82 15.22 21.91
N TRP A 428 3.78 14.46 23.01
CA TRP A 428 4.66 14.71 24.15
C TRP A 428 6.12 14.34 23.83
N ALA A 429 6.36 13.21 23.17
CA ALA A 429 7.68 12.78 22.73
C ALA A 429 8.31 13.80 21.78
N LEU A 430 7.57 14.30 20.77
CA LEU A 430 8.00 15.32 19.82
C LEU A 430 8.40 16.63 20.52
N ARG A 431 7.59 17.09 21.45
CA ARG A 431 7.93 18.31 22.22
C ARG A 431 9.18 18.16 23.06
N ARG A 432 9.47 16.96 23.54
CA ARG A 432 10.69 16.67 24.30
C ARG A 432 11.93 16.66 23.41
N GLU A 433 11.84 16.08 22.23
CA GLU A 433 12.93 16.10 21.24
C GLU A 433 13.23 17.52 20.74
N ASP A 434 12.20 18.33 20.45
CA ASP A 434 12.37 19.73 20.02
C ASP A 434 13.07 20.58 21.12
N ARG A 435 12.81 20.32 22.40
CA ARG A 435 13.47 21.00 23.52
C ARG A 435 14.94 20.59 23.68
N THR A 436 15.26 19.32 23.49
CA THR A 436 16.64 18.83 23.60
C THR A 436 17.51 19.33 22.46
N THR A 437 16.97 19.43 21.26
CA THR A 437 17.68 20.02 20.09
C THR A 437 17.84 21.52 20.22
N ALA A 438 16.89 22.24 20.75
CA ALA A 438 17.00 23.68 21.02
C ALA A 438 18.03 24.02 22.12
N GLY A 439 18.17 23.13 23.12
CA GLY A 439 19.15 23.29 24.21
C GLY A 439 20.59 22.93 23.85
N SER A 440 20.81 22.22 22.72
CA SER A 440 22.13 21.84 22.22
C SER A 440 22.66 22.77 21.12
N ALA A 441 21.92 23.80 20.71
CA ALA A 441 22.42 24.85 19.85
C ALA A 441 23.53 25.64 20.61
N PRO A 442 24.75 25.78 20.06
CA PRO A 442 25.80 26.54 20.73
C PRO A 442 25.28 27.96 20.93
N SER A 443 25.33 28.44 22.16
CA SER A 443 25.09 29.82 22.52
C SER A 443 25.89 30.70 21.56
N THR A 444 25.17 31.54 20.82
CA THR A 444 25.63 32.56 19.89
C THR A 444 27.01 33.09 20.20
N VAL A 445 27.86 33.05 19.16
CA VAL A 445 29.07 33.85 19.00
C VAL A 445 28.96 35.14 19.81
N GLU A 446 29.72 35.21 20.91
CA GLU A 446 30.10 36.45 21.53
C GLU A 446 30.70 37.34 20.42
N ARG A 447 29.97 38.38 20.02
CA ARG A 447 30.50 39.39 19.13
C ARG A 447 31.61 40.08 19.89
N ASP A 448 32.82 39.77 19.48
CA ASP A 448 34.01 40.46 19.94
C ASP A 448 33.87 41.96 19.59
N PRO A 449 33.88 42.88 20.57
CA PRO A 449 33.66 44.30 20.32
C PRO A 449 34.91 45.01 19.73
N GLU A 450 35.99 44.29 19.43
CA GLU A 450 37.28 44.90 19.06
C GLU A 450 37.57 45.02 17.56
N VAL A 451 36.60 44.87 16.65
CA VAL A 451 36.83 45.06 15.21
C VAL A 451 36.17 46.34 14.68
N LEU A 452 36.15 47.42 15.46
CA LEU A 452 35.86 48.79 14.99
C LEU A 452 36.76 49.76 15.77
N ALA A 453 38.05 49.72 15.47
CA ALA A 453 38.97 50.85 15.71
C ALA A 453 39.88 51.02 14.48
#